data_31e63deafa13d996f6fc83f4a6a1930f
#
_entry.id   31e63deafa13d996f6fc83f4a6a1930f
#
_cell.length_a   1.000
_cell.length_b   1.000
_cell.length_c   1.000
_cell.angle_alpha   90.00
_cell.angle_beta   90.00
_cell.angle_gamma   90.00
#
_symmetry.space_group_name_H-M   'P 1'
#
loop_
_entity.id
_entity.type
_entity.pdbx_description
1 polymer ?
#
loop_
_entity_poly.entity_id
_entity_poly.type
_entity_poly.pdbx_seq_one_letter_code
_entity_poly.pdbx_strand_id
1 'polypeptide(L)'
;AQRRVARPPQQAQQRPERFERREQAAEIPVTVFHSTQAANLPTAETLAKGEVLFEISHRFLPAVSDGADALWGFDGPVYNRFGLAVAATDRVMFGLLRSNLDDNLELNTKVRLWDRRSGTTSFMVGAMGGVAWNTQPFGSADDNETQAYGQLMLNAAFGSKLAIGLVPTLLQNPVIDDATSESLFVIGGHGQFYLSQHASLFVEWIKSAPRSDLEFDSGTFGIELETGGHFFKILLTNQPRMNPTQFLGGTPFEFKADEWRVGFNVTRILAF
;
A
#
# COMPACT_ATOMS: atom_id res chain seq x y z
N ALA A 1 57.76 -10.52 65.87
CA ALA A 1 56.42 -10.03 65.55
C ALA A 1 56.44 -9.38 64.15
N GLN A 2 56.06 -10.14 63.13
CA GLN A 2 55.92 -9.62 61.78
C GLN A 2 54.50 -9.10 61.58
N ARG A 3 54.35 -7.80 61.34
CA ARG A 3 53.08 -7.17 60.93
C ARG A 3 52.75 -7.59 59.51
N ARG A 4 51.64 -8.31 59.33
CA ARG A 4 51.04 -8.51 58.03
C ARG A 4 50.40 -7.20 57.56
N VAL A 5 50.92 -6.66 56.43
CA VAL A 5 50.30 -5.52 55.70
C VAL A 5 49.14 -6.08 54.92
N ALA A 6 47.95 -5.58 55.24
CA ALA A 6 46.74 -5.91 54.47
C ALA A 6 46.80 -5.28 53.04
N ARG A 7 46.61 -6.09 52.04
CA ARG A 7 46.45 -5.59 50.64
C ARG A 7 45.12 -4.81 50.51
N PRO A 8 45.14 -3.66 49.85
CA PRO A 8 43.89 -2.95 49.52
C PRO A 8 43.00 -3.80 48.62
N PRO A 9 41.67 -3.66 48.73
CA PRO A 9 40.75 -4.39 47.90
C PRO A 9 40.94 -4.00 46.42
N GLN A 10 41.10 -5.00 45.56
CA GLN A 10 41.11 -4.79 44.11
C GLN A 10 39.76 -4.19 43.69
N GLN A 11 39.78 -2.99 43.13
CA GLN A 11 38.66 -2.40 42.45
C GLN A 11 38.23 -3.37 41.34
N ALA A 12 37.01 -3.87 41.44
CA ALA A 12 36.39 -4.64 40.40
C ALA A 12 36.38 -3.79 39.09
N GLN A 13 37.15 -4.21 38.11
CA GLN A 13 37.08 -3.65 36.77
C GLN A 13 35.64 -3.81 36.31
N GLN A 14 34.89 -2.70 36.21
CA GLN A 14 33.64 -2.65 35.53
C GLN A 14 33.88 -3.11 34.08
N ARG A 15 33.33 -4.28 33.72
CA ARG A 15 33.27 -4.71 32.33
C ARG A 15 32.59 -3.59 31.54
N PRO A 16 33.14 -3.18 30.38
CA PRO A 16 32.43 -2.24 29.51
C PRO A 16 31.06 -2.81 29.25
N GLU A 17 30.03 -2.00 29.47
CA GLU A 17 28.66 -2.33 29.12
C GLU A 17 28.67 -2.78 27.67
N ARG A 18 28.26 -4.02 27.44
CA ARG A 18 28.12 -4.59 26.11
C ARG A 18 27.17 -3.66 25.36
N PHE A 19 27.56 -3.18 24.19
CA PHE A 19 26.70 -2.46 23.28
C PHE A 19 25.39 -3.26 23.12
N GLU A 20 24.37 -2.90 23.87
CA GLU A 20 23.02 -3.35 23.59
C GLU A 20 22.67 -2.67 22.26
N ARG A 21 22.63 -3.47 21.20
CA ARG A 21 21.97 -3.05 19.98
C ARG A 21 20.59 -2.56 20.37
N ARG A 22 20.34 -1.27 20.24
CA ARG A 22 18.99 -0.73 20.20
C ARG A 22 18.34 -1.22 18.90
N GLU A 23 17.99 -2.49 18.85
CA GLU A 23 17.08 -3.08 17.89
C GLU A 23 15.71 -3.21 18.55
N GLN A 24 15.14 -2.11 18.90
CA GLN A 24 13.70 -1.98 18.85
C GLN A 24 13.46 -0.93 17.79
N ALA A 25 13.36 -1.37 16.51
CA ALA A 25 12.58 -0.62 15.56
C ALA A 25 11.24 -0.35 16.25
N ALA A 26 10.88 0.93 16.39
CA ALA A 26 9.65 1.31 17.05
C ALA A 26 8.53 0.50 16.39
N GLU A 27 7.89 -0.40 17.14
CA GLU A 27 6.72 -1.13 16.67
C GLU A 27 5.72 -0.06 16.22
N ILE A 28 5.43 -0.03 14.93
CA ILE A 28 4.42 0.89 14.40
C ILE A 28 3.11 0.46 15.04
N PRO A 29 2.49 1.28 15.89
CA PRO A 29 1.27 0.88 16.58
C PRO A 29 0.18 0.67 15.57
N VAL A 30 -0.09 -0.60 15.22
CA VAL A 30 -1.20 -0.98 14.34
C VAL A 30 -2.49 -0.63 15.04
N THR A 31 -3.23 0.28 14.47
CA THR A 31 -4.52 0.71 15.00
C THR A 31 -5.67 -0.10 14.42
N VAL A 32 -5.66 -0.30 13.10
CA VAL A 32 -6.65 -1.05 12.34
C VAL A 32 -5.95 -1.95 11.33
N PHE A 33 -5.02 -1.40 10.54
CA PHE A 33 -4.25 -2.13 9.53
C PHE A 33 -2.74 -2.04 9.81
N HIS A 34 -1.97 -3.03 9.34
CA HIS A 34 -0.51 -3.01 9.44
C HIS A 34 0.11 -1.95 8.53
N SER A 35 -0.47 -1.73 7.35
CA SER A 35 0.09 -0.84 6.34
C SER A 35 -0.87 0.26 5.90
N THR A 36 -0.34 1.28 5.24
CA THR A 36 -1.08 2.44 4.75
C THR A 36 -1.96 2.13 3.53
N GLN A 37 -1.87 0.93 2.97
CA GLN A 37 -2.70 0.46 1.85
C GLN A 37 -2.91 -1.06 1.94
N ALA A 38 -4.03 -1.55 1.38
CA ALA A 38 -4.27 -2.97 1.12
C ALA A 38 -3.40 -3.45 -0.06
N ALA A 39 -3.93 -3.93 -1.16
CA ALA A 39 -3.14 -4.14 -2.38
C ALA A 39 -2.96 -2.85 -3.16
N ASN A 40 -4.06 -2.18 -3.50
CA ASN A 40 -4.14 -0.93 -4.24
C ASN A 40 -4.90 0.15 -3.45
N LEU A 41 -6.01 -0.23 -2.77
CA LEU A 41 -6.83 0.69 -1.99
C LEU A 41 -6.09 1.20 -0.74
N PRO A 42 -6.21 2.50 -0.43
CA PRO A 42 -5.64 3.06 0.78
C PRO A 42 -6.40 2.59 2.03
N THR A 43 -5.67 2.45 3.13
CA THR A 43 -6.25 2.42 4.48
C THR A 43 -6.23 3.84 5.07
N ALA A 44 -6.95 4.06 6.17
CA ALA A 44 -6.89 5.34 6.88
C ALA A 44 -5.62 5.49 7.76
N GLU A 45 -4.73 4.47 7.77
CA GLU A 45 -3.44 4.56 8.47
C GLU A 45 -2.53 5.59 7.82
N THR A 46 -1.82 6.33 8.66
CA THR A 46 -0.81 7.31 8.29
C THR A 46 0.51 6.97 8.96
N LEU A 47 1.60 7.41 8.40
CA LEU A 47 2.93 7.34 9.00
C LEU A 47 3.02 8.26 10.23
N ALA A 48 3.94 8.00 11.15
CA ALA A 48 4.28 8.94 12.20
C ALA A 48 5.04 10.14 11.62
N LYS A 49 4.94 11.29 12.30
CA LYS A 49 5.60 12.53 11.85
C LYS A 49 7.09 12.30 11.57
N GLY A 50 7.51 12.70 10.38
CA GLY A 50 8.91 12.61 9.94
C GLY A 50 9.28 11.25 9.35
N GLU A 51 8.41 10.25 9.40
CA GLU A 51 8.64 8.99 8.69
C GLU A 51 8.46 9.16 7.19
N VAL A 52 9.24 8.38 6.46
CA VAL A 52 9.19 8.28 5.00
C VAL A 52 8.90 6.85 4.62
N LEU A 53 7.96 6.65 3.72
CA LEU A 53 7.65 5.34 3.12
C LEU A 53 8.18 5.31 1.69
N PHE A 54 8.93 4.28 1.38
CA PHE A 54 9.34 3.93 0.03
C PHE A 54 8.60 2.66 -0.42
N GLU A 55 8.14 2.64 -1.66
CA GLU A 55 7.41 1.52 -2.25
C GLU A 55 7.94 1.15 -3.62
N ILE A 56 8.03 -0.17 -3.87
CA ILE A 56 8.18 -0.77 -5.19
C ILE A 56 7.07 -1.80 -5.34
N SER A 57 6.28 -1.67 -6.41
CA SER A 57 5.21 -2.62 -6.73
C SER A 57 5.33 -3.08 -8.17
N HIS A 58 5.09 -4.37 -8.39
CA HIS A 58 5.09 -5.00 -9.71
C HIS A 58 3.78 -5.76 -9.94
N ARG A 59 3.31 -5.73 -11.19
CA ARG A 59 2.25 -6.59 -11.70
C ARG A 59 2.73 -7.22 -13.01
N PHE A 60 2.90 -8.52 -13.00
CA PHE A 60 3.25 -9.28 -14.18
C PHE A 60 2.04 -9.34 -15.12
N LEU A 61 2.25 -9.21 -16.43
CA LEU A 61 1.15 -9.17 -17.40
C LEU A 61 0.72 -10.57 -17.88
N PRO A 62 1.60 -11.57 -17.99
CA PRO A 62 1.15 -12.92 -18.31
C PRO A 62 0.25 -13.48 -17.22
N ALA A 63 -0.74 -14.28 -17.60
CA ALA A 63 -1.61 -14.95 -16.66
C ALA A 63 -0.92 -16.17 -16.03
N VAL A 64 -1.33 -16.55 -14.83
CA VAL A 64 -0.85 -17.77 -14.18
C VAL A 64 -1.21 -19.02 -15.01
N SER A 65 -2.33 -18.97 -15.71
CA SER A 65 -2.82 -20.02 -16.63
C SER A 65 -1.94 -20.25 -17.85
N ASP A 66 -1.06 -19.29 -18.22
CA ASP A 66 -0.10 -19.48 -19.31
C ASP A 66 0.94 -20.57 -18.98
N GLY A 67 0.97 -21.03 -17.72
CA GLY A 67 1.68 -22.22 -17.28
C GLY A 67 3.19 -22.09 -17.33
N ALA A 68 3.85 -23.23 -17.58
CA ALA A 68 5.30 -23.31 -17.54
C ALA A 68 6.00 -22.47 -18.62
N ASP A 69 5.36 -22.22 -19.73
CA ASP A 69 5.91 -21.43 -20.85
C ASP A 69 6.09 -19.94 -20.48
N ALA A 70 5.30 -19.44 -19.51
CA ALA A 70 5.41 -18.12 -18.93
C ALA A 70 5.87 -18.16 -17.46
N LEU A 71 6.49 -19.27 -17.00
CA LEU A 71 6.85 -19.47 -15.59
C LEU A 71 5.69 -19.14 -14.62
N TRP A 72 4.47 -19.59 -14.95
CA TRP A 72 3.25 -19.30 -14.20
C TRP A 72 3.00 -17.79 -13.95
N GLY A 73 3.26 -17.00 -14.97
CA GLY A 73 3.02 -15.56 -14.96
C GLY A 73 4.24 -14.71 -14.62
N PHE A 74 5.41 -15.29 -14.28
CA PHE A 74 6.60 -14.52 -13.91
C PHE A 74 7.49 -14.11 -15.09
N ASP A 75 7.35 -14.74 -16.25
CA ASP A 75 8.19 -14.48 -17.43
C ASP A 75 7.40 -13.66 -18.46
N GLY A 76 7.65 -12.36 -18.49
CA GLY A 76 7.02 -11.47 -19.44
C GLY A 76 7.04 -9.99 -19.02
N PRO A 77 6.32 -9.13 -19.74
CA PRO A 77 6.21 -7.72 -19.41
C PRO A 77 5.62 -7.49 -18.03
N VAL A 78 6.01 -6.36 -17.40
CA VAL A 78 5.54 -5.97 -16.08
C VAL A 78 5.13 -4.50 -16.06
N TYR A 79 4.08 -4.18 -15.31
CA TYR A 79 3.87 -2.82 -14.85
C TYR A 79 4.57 -2.63 -13.53
N ASN A 80 5.24 -1.48 -13.39
CA ASN A 80 6.00 -1.09 -12.22
C ASN A 80 5.42 0.18 -11.62
N ARG A 81 5.37 0.24 -10.28
CA ARG A 81 5.10 1.48 -9.55
C ARG A 81 6.20 1.72 -8.55
N PHE A 82 6.68 2.96 -8.53
CA PHE A 82 7.52 3.50 -7.47
C PHE A 82 6.70 4.51 -6.67
N GLY A 83 6.79 4.42 -5.34
CA GLY A 83 6.10 5.31 -4.43
C GLY A 83 7.05 5.89 -3.39
N LEU A 84 6.87 7.16 -3.09
CA LEU A 84 7.51 7.86 -1.99
C LEU A 84 6.43 8.61 -1.23
N ALA A 85 6.37 8.46 0.09
CA ALA A 85 5.47 9.25 0.91
C ALA A 85 6.18 9.76 2.16
N VAL A 86 5.79 10.95 2.63
CA VAL A 86 6.35 11.58 3.82
C VAL A 86 5.22 12.07 4.73
N ALA A 87 5.33 11.81 6.02
CA ALA A 87 4.40 12.33 7.02
C ALA A 87 4.83 13.71 7.53
N ALA A 88 4.02 14.72 7.23
CA ALA A 88 4.19 16.06 7.81
C ALA A 88 3.75 16.11 9.28
N THR A 89 2.75 15.32 9.62
CA THR A 89 2.24 15.11 10.99
C THR A 89 1.81 13.66 11.15
N ASP A 90 1.49 13.22 12.36
CA ASP A 90 0.94 11.86 12.61
C ASP A 90 -0.40 11.61 11.90
N ARG A 91 -1.00 12.63 11.29
CA ARG A 91 -2.32 12.56 10.64
C ARG A 91 -2.31 12.97 9.16
N VAL A 92 -1.22 13.56 8.66
CA VAL A 92 -1.13 14.08 7.29
C VAL A 92 0.13 13.60 6.63
N MET A 93 -0.01 12.95 5.49
CA MET A 93 1.09 12.52 4.65
C MET A 93 0.89 12.93 3.18
N PHE A 94 1.99 13.19 2.50
CA PHE A 94 2.05 13.49 1.08
C PHE A 94 2.72 12.34 0.35
N GLY A 95 2.24 12.01 -0.83
CA GLY A 95 2.76 10.93 -1.65
C GLY A 95 3.06 11.35 -3.07
N LEU A 96 4.09 10.74 -3.63
CA LEU A 96 4.45 10.81 -5.04
C LEU A 96 4.50 9.38 -5.57
N LEU A 97 3.76 9.09 -6.63
CA LEU A 97 3.74 7.79 -7.27
C LEU A 97 4.14 7.93 -8.74
N ARG A 98 4.87 6.94 -9.26
CA ARG A 98 5.25 6.84 -10.66
C ARG A 98 4.96 5.44 -11.17
N SER A 99 4.08 5.31 -12.16
CA SER A 99 3.83 4.07 -12.88
C SER A 99 4.42 4.14 -14.28
N ASN A 100 4.96 3.03 -14.78
CA ASN A 100 5.44 2.93 -16.17
C ASN A 100 4.29 2.76 -17.19
N LEU A 101 3.09 2.45 -16.74
CA LEU A 101 1.91 2.49 -17.60
C LEU A 101 1.55 3.96 -17.85
N ASP A 102 1.45 4.36 -19.12
CA ASP A 102 1.13 5.72 -19.60
C ASP A 102 2.09 6.80 -19.03
N ASP A 103 3.26 6.38 -18.54
CA ASP A 103 4.20 7.26 -17.83
C ASP A 103 3.51 8.12 -16.76
N ASN A 104 2.57 7.51 -16.03
CA ASN A 104 1.70 8.19 -15.08
C ASN A 104 2.48 8.64 -13.84
N LEU A 105 2.45 9.94 -13.57
CA LEU A 105 3.01 10.58 -12.37
C LEU A 105 1.85 11.12 -11.53
N GLU A 106 1.81 10.77 -10.24
CA GLU A 106 0.74 11.15 -9.33
C GLU A 106 1.27 11.81 -8.07
N LEU A 107 0.63 12.91 -7.67
CA LEU A 107 0.77 13.54 -6.35
C LEU A 107 -0.50 13.37 -5.56
N ASN A 108 -0.37 12.97 -4.29
CA ASN A 108 -1.52 12.79 -3.42
C ASN A 108 -1.26 13.29 -1.99
N THR A 109 -2.37 13.50 -1.29
CA THR A 109 -2.38 13.83 0.13
C THR A 109 -3.37 12.92 0.83
N LYS A 110 -2.94 12.31 1.94
CA LYS A 110 -3.79 11.50 2.82
C LYS A 110 -3.87 12.14 4.19
N VAL A 111 -5.09 12.15 4.75
CA VAL A 111 -5.38 12.71 6.07
C VAL A 111 -6.17 11.69 6.90
N ARG A 112 -5.71 11.39 8.10
CA ARG A 112 -6.48 10.68 9.13
C ARG A 112 -7.38 11.69 9.84
N LEU A 113 -8.69 11.62 9.56
CA LEU A 113 -9.67 12.57 10.05
C LEU A 113 -10.08 12.27 11.50
N TRP A 114 -10.32 10.99 11.80
CA TRP A 114 -10.83 10.55 13.08
C TRP A 114 -10.47 9.11 13.36
N ASP A 115 -10.20 8.80 14.62
CA ASP A 115 -9.99 7.45 15.12
C ASP A 115 -10.58 7.27 16.51
N ARG A 116 -11.12 6.11 16.78
CA ARG A 116 -11.64 5.72 18.09
C ARG A 116 -11.35 4.25 18.36
N ARG A 117 -10.80 3.99 19.52
CA ARG A 117 -10.58 2.64 20.03
C ARG A 117 -11.49 2.41 21.23
N SER A 118 -12.15 1.26 21.25
CA SER A 118 -13.06 0.88 22.36
C SER A 118 -12.97 -0.62 22.57
N GLY A 119 -12.25 -1.04 23.61
CA GLY A 119 -12.04 -2.44 23.91
C GLY A 119 -11.40 -3.19 22.74
N THR A 120 -12.12 -4.16 22.21
CA THR A 120 -11.67 -5.02 21.11
C THR A 120 -11.97 -4.49 19.71
N THR A 121 -12.64 -3.33 19.61
CA THR A 121 -13.02 -2.76 18.31
C THR A 121 -12.36 -1.39 18.13
N SER A 122 -11.80 -1.16 16.95
CA SER A 122 -11.23 0.12 16.55
C SER A 122 -11.90 0.60 15.27
N PHE A 123 -12.11 1.91 15.16
CA PHE A 123 -12.62 2.57 13.97
C PHE A 123 -11.66 3.67 13.56
N MET A 124 -11.52 3.88 12.27
CA MET A 124 -10.70 4.94 11.72
C MET A 124 -11.33 5.49 10.45
N VAL A 125 -11.32 6.81 10.31
CA VAL A 125 -11.80 7.52 9.11
C VAL A 125 -10.66 8.36 8.57
N GLY A 126 -10.43 8.27 7.27
CA GLY A 126 -9.44 9.08 6.57
C GLY A 126 -9.98 9.57 5.24
N ALA A 127 -9.30 10.54 4.66
CA ALA A 127 -9.54 11.01 3.32
C ALA A 127 -8.21 11.05 2.53
N MET A 128 -8.28 10.81 1.23
CA MET A 128 -7.15 10.92 0.31
C MET A 128 -7.61 11.60 -0.96
N GLY A 129 -6.79 12.50 -1.50
CA GLY A 129 -7.01 13.10 -2.80
C GLY A 129 -5.73 13.19 -3.57
N GLY A 130 -5.80 13.09 -4.89
CA GLY A 130 -4.64 13.15 -5.74
C GLY A 130 -4.95 13.64 -7.14
N VAL A 131 -3.88 14.08 -7.82
CA VAL A 131 -3.87 14.44 -9.23
C VAL A 131 -2.76 13.67 -9.92
N ALA A 132 -3.03 13.21 -11.12
CA ALA A 132 -2.09 12.47 -11.94
C ALA A 132 -1.96 13.08 -13.33
N TRP A 133 -0.76 12.97 -13.88
CA TRP A 133 -0.41 13.37 -15.25
C TRP A 133 0.10 12.15 -15.98
N ASN A 134 -0.45 11.88 -17.15
CA ASN A 134 0.01 10.85 -18.06
C ASN A 134 0.96 11.53 -19.05
N THR A 135 2.26 11.26 -18.93
CA THR A 135 3.29 11.97 -19.67
C THR A 135 3.73 11.25 -20.94
N GLN A 136 3.22 10.04 -21.18
CA GLN A 136 3.39 9.38 -22.46
C GLN A 136 2.53 10.11 -23.51
N PRO A 137 3.09 10.51 -24.66
CA PRO A 137 2.30 11.20 -25.68
C PRO A 137 1.25 10.25 -26.27
N PHE A 138 0.00 10.63 -26.14
CA PHE A 138 -1.12 10.08 -26.88
C PHE A 138 -1.27 10.83 -28.20
N GLY A 139 -1.78 10.17 -29.23
CA GLY A 139 -1.63 10.62 -30.62
C GLY A 139 -2.40 11.86 -31.05
N SER A 140 -3.19 12.53 -30.19
CA SER A 140 -3.92 13.75 -30.53
C SER A 140 -3.66 14.88 -29.53
N ALA A 141 -3.72 16.14 -30.01
CA ALA A 141 -3.54 17.33 -29.18
C ALA A 141 -4.72 17.62 -28.22
N ASP A 142 -5.79 16.83 -28.33
CA ASP A 142 -7.02 16.99 -27.53
C ASP A 142 -7.12 15.97 -26.40
N ASP A 143 -6.08 15.17 -26.17
CA ASP A 143 -6.04 14.14 -25.14
C ASP A 143 -6.06 14.75 -23.73
N ASN A 144 -6.88 14.17 -22.87
CA ASN A 144 -7.03 14.65 -21.49
C ASN A 144 -6.00 13.97 -20.57
N GLU A 145 -4.79 14.51 -20.52
CA GLU A 145 -3.64 13.91 -19.82
C GLU A 145 -3.73 13.98 -18.30
N THR A 146 -4.64 14.80 -17.75
CA THR A 146 -4.75 15.04 -16.32
C THR A 146 -5.95 14.34 -15.73
N GLN A 147 -5.73 13.60 -14.65
CA GLN A 147 -6.76 12.91 -13.88
C GLN A 147 -6.71 13.37 -12.41
N ALA A 148 -7.87 13.30 -11.72
CA ALA A 148 -7.93 13.62 -10.29
C ALA A 148 -8.88 12.65 -9.58
N TYR A 149 -8.67 12.45 -8.28
CA TYR A 149 -9.58 11.62 -7.47
C TYR A 149 -9.69 12.12 -6.04
N GLY A 150 -10.79 11.72 -5.39
CA GLY A 150 -11.02 11.86 -3.96
C GLY A 150 -11.59 10.59 -3.37
N GLN A 151 -10.99 10.11 -2.28
CA GLN A 151 -11.34 8.87 -1.59
C GLN A 151 -11.67 9.14 -0.13
N LEU A 152 -12.71 8.49 0.40
CA LEU A 152 -12.99 8.43 1.82
C LEU A 152 -12.69 7.00 2.30
N MET A 153 -11.91 6.86 3.35
CA MET A 153 -11.56 5.56 3.93
C MET A 153 -12.32 5.37 5.24
N LEU A 154 -13.15 4.32 5.30
CA LEU A 154 -13.90 3.90 6.48
C LEU A 154 -13.35 2.55 6.92
N ASN A 155 -12.59 2.52 8.01
CA ASN A 155 -11.90 1.33 8.47
C ASN A 155 -12.40 0.88 9.84
N ALA A 156 -12.50 -0.43 10.04
CA ALA A 156 -12.83 -1.04 11.32
C ALA A 156 -11.99 -2.29 11.59
N ALA A 157 -11.52 -2.46 12.83
CA ALA A 157 -10.87 -3.68 13.30
C ALA A 157 -11.70 -4.34 14.41
N PHE A 158 -11.78 -5.66 14.38
CA PHE A 158 -12.52 -6.51 15.32
C PHE A 158 -11.53 -7.45 16.01
N GLY A 159 -11.23 -7.14 17.26
CA GLY A 159 -10.16 -7.80 17.99
C GLY A 159 -8.80 -7.57 17.32
N SER A 160 -7.93 -8.56 17.45
CA SER A 160 -6.58 -8.55 16.86
C SER A 160 -6.48 -9.31 15.54
N LYS A 161 -7.61 -9.78 14.99
CA LYS A 161 -7.56 -10.73 13.86
C LYS A 161 -8.22 -10.26 12.58
N LEU A 162 -9.18 -9.37 12.63
CA LEU A 162 -9.93 -8.96 11.44
C LEU A 162 -9.97 -7.45 11.33
N ALA A 163 -9.56 -6.94 10.18
CA ALA A 163 -9.76 -5.56 9.79
C ALA A 163 -10.50 -5.50 8.45
N ILE A 164 -11.40 -4.54 8.30
CA ILE A 164 -12.14 -4.28 7.06
C ILE A 164 -12.09 -2.80 6.71
N GLY A 165 -12.16 -2.50 5.43
CA GLY A 165 -12.19 -1.14 4.90
C GLY A 165 -13.19 -0.99 3.77
N LEU A 166 -13.84 0.17 3.72
CA LEU A 166 -14.68 0.63 2.61
C LEU A 166 -14.13 1.95 2.11
N VAL A 167 -14.03 2.09 0.78
CA VAL A 167 -13.39 3.23 0.13
C VAL A 167 -14.28 3.74 -1.02
N PRO A 168 -15.34 4.54 -0.74
CA PRO A 168 -16.03 5.28 -1.78
C PRO A 168 -15.10 6.34 -2.37
N THR A 169 -15.12 6.45 -3.70
CA THR A 169 -14.20 7.26 -4.49
C THR A 169 -14.94 8.00 -5.61
N LEU A 170 -14.53 9.25 -5.84
CA LEU A 170 -14.82 9.98 -7.08
C LEU A 170 -13.55 10.07 -7.91
N LEU A 171 -13.61 9.65 -9.17
CA LEU A 171 -12.53 9.74 -10.14
C LEU A 171 -12.96 10.67 -11.27
N GLN A 172 -12.14 11.64 -11.57
CA GLN A 172 -12.29 12.57 -12.68
C GLN A 172 -11.40 12.12 -13.84
N ASN A 173 -11.92 12.10 -15.04
CA ASN A 173 -11.27 11.63 -16.27
C ASN A 173 -10.77 10.19 -16.16
N PRO A 174 -11.68 9.20 -16.02
CA PRO A 174 -11.29 7.79 -15.91
C PRO A 174 -10.63 7.23 -17.18
N VAL A 175 -10.87 7.86 -18.34
CA VAL A 175 -10.30 7.50 -19.64
C VAL A 175 -9.57 8.72 -20.21
N ILE A 176 -8.27 8.59 -20.43
CA ILE A 176 -7.39 9.70 -20.80
C ILE A 176 -7.38 10.02 -22.30
N ASP A 177 -7.82 9.08 -23.13
CA ASP A 177 -7.92 9.20 -24.59
C ASP A 177 -9.28 9.74 -25.07
N ASP A 178 -10.19 10.06 -24.14
CA ASP A 178 -11.48 10.67 -24.44
C ASP A 178 -11.44 12.18 -24.20
N ALA A 179 -11.75 12.97 -25.23
CA ALA A 179 -11.84 14.42 -25.14
C ALA A 179 -12.95 14.92 -24.17
N THR A 180 -13.85 14.03 -23.73
CA THR A 180 -14.93 14.36 -22.79
C THR A 180 -14.48 14.08 -21.35
N SER A 181 -14.45 15.15 -20.54
CA SER A 181 -14.21 15.03 -19.11
C SER A 181 -15.41 14.41 -18.39
N GLU A 182 -15.25 13.20 -17.88
CA GLU A 182 -16.27 12.51 -17.10
C GLU A 182 -15.87 12.33 -15.62
N SER A 183 -16.90 12.12 -14.79
CA SER A 183 -16.70 11.73 -13.38
C SER A 183 -17.25 10.33 -13.15
N LEU A 184 -16.48 9.48 -12.48
CA LEU A 184 -16.85 8.12 -12.13
C LEU A 184 -16.94 7.97 -10.63
N PHE A 185 -18.06 7.42 -10.13
CA PHE A 185 -18.17 6.98 -8.75
C PHE A 185 -17.79 5.49 -8.65
N VAL A 186 -16.83 5.19 -7.78
CA VAL A 186 -16.28 3.84 -7.55
C VAL A 186 -16.42 3.48 -6.09
N ILE A 187 -16.73 2.24 -5.79
CA ILE A 187 -16.70 1.70 -4.43
C ILE A 187 -15.67 0.59 -4.37
N GLY A 188 -14.67 0.76 -3.49
CA GLY A 188 -13.72 -0.27 -3.13
C GLY A 188 -13.95 -0.80 -1.73
N GLY A 189 -13.63 -2.07 -1.51
CA GLY A 189 -13.63 -2.68 -0.19
C GLY A 189 -12.44 -3.60 -0.03
N HIS A 190 -11.91 -3.70 1.18
CA HIS A 190 -10.81 -4.61 1.49
C HIS A 190 -10.95 -5.21 2.88
N GLY A 191 -10.36 -6.36 3.07
CA GLY A 191 -10.30 -7.06 4.34
C GLY A 191 -8.93 -7.67 4.58
N GLN A 192 -8.52 -7.74 5.85
CA GLN A 192 -7.26 -8.34 6.27
C GLN A 192 -7.50 -9.22 7.48
N PHE A 193 -7.03 -10.46 7.40
CA PHE A 193 -7.09 -11.44 8.48
C PHE A 193 -5.69 -11.74 8.99
N TYR A 194 -5.42 -11.35 10.24
CA TYR A 194 -4.12 -11.49 10.89
C TYR A 194 -3.92 -12.91 11.44
N LEU A 195 -2.97 -13.63 10.85
CA LEU A 195 -2.54 -14.94 11.31
C LEU A 195 -1.61 -14.80 12.51
N SER A 196 -0.76 -13.79 12.50
CA SER A 196 0.17 -13.42 13.56
C SER A 196 0.44 -11.91 13.53
N GLN A 197 1.37 -11.43 14.35
CA GLN A 197 1.86 -10.04 14.29
C GLN A 197 2.64 -9.74 13.01
N HIS A 198 3.16 -10.77 12.33
CA HIS A 198 4.03 -10.63 11.17
C HIS A 198 3.43 -11.15 9.87
N ALA A 199 2.26 -11.76 9.91
CA ALA A 199 1.65 -12.37 8.74
C ALA A 199 0.13 -12.20 8.73
N SER A 200 -0.40 -11.87 7.57
CA SER A 200 -1.84 -11.76 7.34
C SER A 200 -2.23 -12.20 5.93
N LEU A 201 -3.49 -12.57 5.77
CA LEU A 201 -4.16 -12.73 4.49
C LEU A 201 -4.97 -11.47 4.21
N PHE A 202 -5.02 -11.05 2.97
CA PHE A 202 -5.86 -9.92 2.57
C PHE A 202 -6.65 -10.19 1.29
N VAL A 203 -7.76 -9.48 1.17
CA VAL A 203 -8.59 -9.44 -0.03
C VAL A 203 -8.97 -7.99 -0.33
N GLU A 204 -9.15 -7.68 -1.61
CA GLU A 204 -9.57 -6.37 -2.09
C GLU A 204 -10.52 -6.56 -3.26
N TRP A 205 -11.59 -5.76 -3.30
CA TRP A 205 -12.52 -5.70 -4.41
C TRP A 205 -12.86 -4.26 -4.74
N ILE A 206 -12.84 -3.91 -6.03
CA ILE A 206 -13.17 -2.59 -6.52
C ILE A 206 -14.26 -2.74 -7.57
N LYS A 207 -15.42 -2.17 -7.26
CA LYS A 207 -16.56 -2.11 -8.17
C LYS A 207 -16.45 -0.89 -9.05
N SER A 208 -16.21 -1.10 -10.33
CA SER A 208 -16.17 -0.06 -11.36
C SER A 208 -17.38 -0.16 -12.28
N ALA A 209 -17.69 0.92 -12.99
CA ALA A 209 -18.63 0.89 -14.11
C ALA A 209 -17.88 0.50 -15.40
N PRO A 210 -18.42 -0.40 -16.23
CA PRO A 210 -17.81 -0.77 -17.51
C PRO A 210 -17.57 0.47 -18.40
N ARG A 211 -16.37 0.55 -18.99
CA ARG A 211 -15.96 1.68 -19.87
C ARG A 211 -14.93 1.22 -20.88
N SER A 212 -15.16 1.54 -22.15
CA SER A 212 -14.22 1.22 -23.23
C SER A 212 -13.71 -0.23 -23.09
N ASP A 213 -12.41 -0.42 -22.98
CA ASP A 213 -11.72 -1.70 -22.74
C ASP A 213 -11.55 -2.08 -21.25
N LEU A 214 -12.11 -1.26 -20.32
CA LEU A 214 -12.08 -1.49 -18.87
C LEU A 214 -13.44 -1.99 -18.37
N GLU A 215 -13.78 -3.21 -18.75
CA GLU A 215 -15.15 -3.74 -18.59
C GLU A 215 -15.41 -4.39 -17.23
N PHE A 216 -14.34 -4.78 -16.50
CA PHE A 216 -14.47 -5.65 -15.34
C PHE A 216 -14.13 -4.95 -14.02
N ASP A 217 -14.74 -5.47 -12.97
CA ASP A 217 -14.36 -5.15 -11.58
C ASP A 217 -12.98 -5.70 -11.26
N SER A 218 -12.29 -5.05 -10.32
CA SER A 218 -10.97 -5.49 -9.87
C SER A 218 -11.06 -6.33 -8.62
N GLY A 219 -10.43 -7.48 -8.61
CA GLY A 219 -10.27 -8.36 -7.46
C GLY A 219 -8.81 -8.67 -7.18
N THR A 220 -8.43 -8.69 -5.92
CA THR A 220 -7.06 -9.02 -5.47
C THR A 220 -7.12 -9.79 -4.17
N PHE A 221 -6.27 -10.78 -4.02
CA PHE A 221 -6.05 -11.49 -2.75
C PHE A 221 -4.60 -11.90 -2.62
N GLY A 222 -4.14 -12.05 -1.39
CA GLY A 222 -2.74 -12.37 -1.15
C GLY A 222 -2.37 -12.49 0.32
N ILE A 223 -1.07 -12.53 0.53
CA ILE A 223 -0.44 -12.56 1.84
C ILE A 223 0.41 -11.31 2.05
N GLU A 224 0.41 -10.80 3.28
CA GLU A 224 1.31 -9.74 3.73
C GLU A 224 2.21 -10.29 4.82
N LEU A 225 3.51 -10.01 4.70
CA LEU A 225 4.51 -10.29 5.72
C LEU A 225 5.13 -8.98 6.18
N GLU A 226 5.16 -8.77 7.49
CA GLU A 226 5.78 -7.62 8.14
C GLU A 226 7.05 -8.03 8.87
N THR A 227 8.12 -7.28 8.68
CA THR A 227 9.41 -7.51 9.33
C THR A 227 10.03 -6.19 9.80
N GLY A 228 9.42 -5.55 10.82
CA GLY A 228 9.99 -4.33 11.41
C GLY A 228 10.10 -3.15 10.45
N GLY A 229 8.97 -2.71 9.90
CA GLY A 229 8.88 -1.58 8.96
C GLY A 229 9.09 -1.92 7.49
N HIS A 230 9.29 -3.21 7.17
CA HIS A 230 9.15 -3.72 5.81
C HIS A 230 7.84 -4.49 5.69
N PHE A 231 7.13 -4.26 4.60
CA PHE A 231 5.92 -4.99 4.26
C PHE A 231 6.11 -5.63 2.89
N PHE A 232 5.95 -6.94 2.84
CA PHE A 232 6.03 -7.72 1.61
C PHE A 232 4.65 -8.30 1.33
N LYS A 233 4.03 -7.90 0.23
CA LYS A 233 2.78 -8.46 -0.24
C LYS A 233 3.03 -9.26 -1.50
N ILE A 234 2.56 -10.51 -1.50
CA ILE A 234 2.51 -11.36 -2.68
C ILE A 234 1.03 -11.59 -2.97
N LEU A 235 0.62 -11.39 -4.19
CA LEU A 235 -0.80 -11.33 -4.54
C LEU A 235 -1.11 -11.95 -5.90
N LEU A 236 -2.37 -12.35 -6.03
CA LEU A 236 -3.02 -12.71 -7.29
C LEU A 236 -4.13 -11.69 -7.56
N THR A 237 -4.23 -11.24 -8.79
CA THR A 237 -5.16 -10.17 -9.18
C THR A 237 -5.51 -10.26 -10.66
N ASN A 238 -6.69 -9.75 -11.04
CA ASN A 238 -7.00 -9.39 -12.42
C ASN A 238 -6.69 -7.94 -12.74
N GLN A 239 -6.13 -7.16 -11.75
CA GLN A 239 -5.84 -5.73 -11.91
C GLN A 239 -4.33 -5.47 -12.01
N PRO A 240 -3.79 -5.28 -13.22
CA PRO A 240 -2.37 -4.97 -13.37
C PRO A 240 -2.02 -3.51 -13.19
N ARG A 241 -3.01 -2.60 -13.21
CA ARG A 241 -2.82 -1.15 -13.03
C ARG A 241 -2.65 -0.83 -11.56
N MET A 242 -1.81 0.15 -11.20
CA MET A 242 -1.43 0.34 -9.81
C MET A 242 -1.63 1.75 -9.25
N ASN A 243 -1.51 2.81 -10.06
CA ASN A 243 -1.81 4.16 -9.55
C ASN A 243 -3.33 4.32 -9.39
N PRO A 244 -3.81 5.04 -8.36
CA PRO A 244 -5.24 5.25 -8.11
C PRO A 244 -6.04 5.66 -9.34
N THR A 245 -5.57 6.62 -10.11
CA THR A 245 -6.25 7.05 -11.34
C THR A 245 -6.34 5.96 -12.41
N GLN A 246 -5.45 4.96 -12.36
CA GLN A 246 -5.41 3.86 -13.32
C GLN A 246 -6.27 2.67 -12.88
N PHE A 247 -6.19 2.22 -11.61
CA PHE A 247 -6.94 1.03 -11.18
C PHE A 247 -8.41 1.32 -10.85
N LEU A 248 -8.75 2.55 -10.51
CA LEU A 248 -10.13 2.94 -10.20
C LEU A 248 -11.03 2.95 -11.44
N GLY A 249 -10.46 3.10 -12.62
CA GLY A 249 -11.19 3.05 -13.87
C GLY A 249 -11.74 1.67 -14.26
N GLY A 250 -11.28 0.61 -13.60
CA GLY A 250 -11.60 -0.78 -13.95
C GLY A 250 -10.38 -1.54 -14.48
N THR A 251 -10.63 -2.74 -15.03
CA THR A 251 -9.60 -3.61 -15.60
C THR A 251 -10.11 -4.26 -16.90
N PRO A 252 -9.21 -4.57 -17.87
CA PRO A 252 -9.59 -5.30 -19.07
C PRO A 252 -9.76 -6.81 -18.82
N PHE A 253 -9.42 -7.31 -17.65
CA PHE A 253 -9.39 -8.75 -17.33
C PHE A 253 -10.53 -9.12 -16.40
N GLU A 254 -11.23 -10.21 -16.70
CA GLU A 254 -12.28 -10.75 -15.85
C GLU A 254 -11.68 -11.37 -14.56
N PHE A 255 -12.39 -11.30 -13.42
CA PHE A 255 -11.94 -11.95 -12.19
C PHE A 255 -12.27 -13.45 -12.23
N LYS A 256 -11.44 -14.21 -12.95
CA LYS A 256 -11.50 -15.68 -13.07
C LYS A 256 -10.11 -16.28 -13.08
N ALA A 257 -10.00 -17.58 -12.78
CA ALA A 257 -8.72 -18.24 -12.51
C ALA A 257 -7.74 -18.20 -13.70
N ASP A 258 -8.22 -18.19 -14.92
CA ASP A 258 -7.42 -18.12 -16.15
C ASP A 258 -6.93 -16.68 -16.47
N GLU A 259 -7.44 -15.67 -15.76
CA GLU A 259 -7.05 -14.28 -15.92
C GLU A 259 -6.24 -13.73 -14.73
N TRP A 260 -5.94 -14.55 -13.73
CA TRP A 260 -5.15 -14.09 -12.59
C TRP A 260 -3.69 -13.88 -12.95
N ARG A 261 -3.16 -12.79 -12.46
CA ARG A 261 -1.77 -12.36 -12.60
C ARG A 261 -1.08 -12.26 -11.26
N VAL A 262 0.19 -12.61 -11.24
CA VAL A 262 1.02 -12.46 -10.06
C VAL A 262 1.42 -10.99 -9.90
N GLY A 263 1.50 -10.55 -8.65
CA GLY A 263 2.06 -9.25 -8.31
C GLY A 263 2.69 -9.25 -6.93
N PHE A 264 3.46 -8.22 -6.67
CA PHE A 264 3.97 -7.95 -5.33
C PHE A 264 4.05 -6.46 -5.04
N ASN A 265 3.95 -6.11 -3.75
CA ASN A 265 4.29 -4.80 -3.25
C ASN A 265 5.35 -4.97 -2.17
N VAL A 266 6.42 -4.21 -2.25
CA VAL A 266 7.43 -4.11 -1.20
C VAL A 266 7.44 -2.67 -0.73
N THR A 267 7.17 -2.47 0.55
CA THR A 267 7.22 -1.14 1.17
C THR A 267 8.17 -1.13 2.35
N ARG A 268 8.86 -0.01 2.53
CA ARG A 268 9.75 0.23 3.66
C ARG A 268 9.45 1.57 4.31
N ILE A 269 9.25 1.56 5.62
CA ILE A 269 9.20 2.76 6.43
C ILE A 269 10.58 3.06 6.98
N LEU A 270 11.01 4.31 6.80
CA LEU A 270 12.27 4.88 7.29
C LEU A 270 11.94 5.98 8.30
N ALA A 271 12.49 5.87 9.50
CA ALA A 271 12.46 6.92 10.51
C ALA A 271 13.82 7.64 10.52
N PHE A 272 13.82 8.97 10.50
CA PHE A 272 15.00 9.82 10.51
C PHE A 272 15.10 10.62 11.80
#